data_f09933a9f9a105e0ce293869d1029515
#
_entry.id   f09933a9f9a105e0ce293869d1029515
#
_cell.length_a   1.000
_cell.length_b   1.000
_cell.length_c   1.000
_cell.angle_alpha   90.00
_cell.angle_beta   90.00
_cell.angle_gamma   90.00
#
_symmetry.space_group_name_H-M   'P 1'
#
loop_
_entity.id
_entity.type
_entity.pdbx_description
1 polymer ?
#
loop_
_entity_poly.entity_id
_entity_poly.type
_entity_poly.pdbx_seq_one_letter_code
_entity_poly.pdbx_strand_id
1 'polypeptide(L)'
;MKKKVLVYLYPQFREVEVMTTLSIIGKKYEVLPFSLLPGTVTSECGLLMQPTIKMKNISPIDYEMLIIPGGKQAFTQGNPRLLHLLQVFNRENIKIAAIGNGAVILGRAGILNGRSYTVSLHEDEFAKTNSWLNGTYQSKQIVEDKNLLTAKSHAYIDFGLTIGDRLQCFDGLEEYNFYKGTSSF
;
A
#
# COMPACT_ATOMS: atom_id res chain seq x y z
N MET A 1 19.15 14.79 -1.68
CA MET A 1 18.81 13.34 -1.60
C MET A 1 17.34 13.17 -1.97
N LYS A 2 16.99 12.12 -2.71
CA LYS A 2 15.57 11.79 -2.97
C LYS A 2 14.87 11.46 -1.65
N LYS A 3 13.63 11.90 -1.50
CA LYS A 3 12.74 11.46 -0.42
C LYS A 3 12.43 9.99 -0.60
N LYS A 4 12.06 9.29 0.48
CA LYS A 4 11.94 7.83 0.50
C LYS A 4 10.50 7.38 0.65
N VAL A 5 10.15 6.30 -0.05
CA VAL A 5 8.88 5.59 0.09
C VAL A 5 9.15 4.12 0.38
N LEU A 6 8.50 3.58 1.39
CA LEU A 6 8.56 2.16 1.74
C LEU A 6 7.48 1.38 1.00
N VAL A 7 7.82 0.15 0.60
CA VAL A 7 6.85 -0.83 0.09
C VAL A 7 6.99 -2.12 0.88
N TYR A 8 5.92 -2.57 1.51
CA TYR A 8 5.91 -3.85 2.20
C TYR A 8 5.68 -4.99 1.21
N LEU A 9 6.60 -5.94 1.15
CA LEU A 9 6.50 -7.14 0.33
C LEU A 9 6.39 -8.39 1.21
N TYR A 10 5.49 -9.28 0.87
CA TYR A 10 5.27 -10.58 1.51
C TYR A 10 4.96 -11.64 0.44
N PRO A 11 5.16 -12.95 0.71
CA PRO A 11 4.91 -13.98 -0.29
C PRO A 11 3.52 -13.88 -0.90
N GLN A 12 3.45 -14.03 -2.21
CA GLN A 12 2.22 -13.94 -3.00
C GLN A 12 1.49 -12.59 -2.88
N PHE A 13 2.24 -11.48 -2.66
CA PHE A 13 1.68 -10.14 -2.87
C PHE A 13 1.28 -9.96 -4.34
N ARG A 14 0.27 -9.14 -4.59
CA ARG A 14 -0.22 -8.89 -5.96
C ARG A 14 0.52 -7.73 -6.58
N GLU A 15 1.45 -8.05 -7.47
CA GLU A 15 2.36 -7.08 -8.10
C GLU A 15 1.65 -6.01 -8.92
N VAL A 16 0.59 -6.35 -9.67
CA VAL A 16 -0.14 -5.40 -10.50
C VAL A 16 -0.72 -4.23 -9.66
N GLU A 17 -1.03 -4.48 -8.40
CA GLU A 17 -1.60 -3.47 -7.51
C GLU A 17 -0.62 -2.35 -7.16
N VAL A 18 0.69 -2.58 -7.30
CA VAL A 18 1.71 -1.60 -6.92
C VAL A 18 2.65 -1.19 -8.05
N MET A 19 2.81 -1.98 -9.12
CA MET A 19 3.79 -1.68 -10.17
C MET A 19 3.54 -0.34 -10.87
N THR A 20 2.28 0.00 -11.20
CA THR A 20 1.93 1.30 -11.75
C THR A 20 2.32 2.42 -10.80
N THR A 21 1.99 2.29 -9.51
CA THR A 21 2.37 3.25 -8.47
C THR A 21 3.89 3.43 -8.41
N LEU A 22 4.64 2.32 -8.36
CA LEU A 22 6.10 2.37 -8.27
C LEU A 22 6.74 2.99 -9.51
N SER A 23 6.17 2.78 -10.70
CA SER A 23 6.60 3.43 -11.93
C SER A 23 6.41 4.96 -11.87
N ILE A 24 5.29 5.42 -11.34
CA ILE A 24 5.00 6.85 -11.18
C ILE A 24 5.96 7.50 -10.18
N ILE A 25 6.07 6.93 -8.97
CA ILE A 25 6.81 7.59 -7.88
C ILE A 25 8.33 7.44 -7.99
N GLY A 26 8.83 6.38 -8.63
CA GLY A 26 10.27 6.06 -8.72
C GLY A 26 11.12 7.12 -9.43
N LYS A 27 10.50 8.02 -10.19
CA LYS A 27 11.16 9.16 -10.82
C LYS A 27 11.68 10.16 -9.79
N LYS A 28 10.86 10.48 -8.78
CA LYS A 28 11.13 11.53 -7.77
C LYS A 28 11.51 10.97 -6.39
N TYR A 29 11.12 9.74 -6.09
CA TYR A 29 11.35 9.09 -4.81
C TYR A 29 12.30 7.90 -4.92
N GLU A 30 13.03 7.63 -3.84
CA GLU A 30 13.73 6.36 -3.65
C GLU A 30 12.73 5.35 -3.08
N VAL A 31 12.42 4.32 -3.88
CA VAL A 31 11.51 3.24 -3.47
C VAL A 31 12.31 2.14 -2.78
N LEU A 32 11.96 1.86 -1.53
CA LEU A 32 12.66 0.90 -0.69
C LEU A 32 11.71 -0.26 -0.30
N PRO A 33 11.77 -1.39 -1.00
CA PRO A 33 11.02 -2.58 -0.61
C PRO A 33 11.63 -3.22 0.64
N PHE A 34 10.77 -3.62 1.58
CA PHE A 34 11.14 -4.41 2.74
C PHE A 34 10.23 -5.62 2.94
N SER A 35 10.72 -6.62 3.64
CA SER A 35 9.97 -7.82 4.01
C SER A 35 10.36 -8.25 5.43
N LEU A 36 9.49 -9.06 6.03
CA LEU A 36 9.81 -9.75 7.30
C LEU A 36 10.68 -10.99 7.07
N LEU A 37 10.62 -11.55 5.87
CA LEU A 37 11.39 -12.75 5.51
C LEU A 37 12.75 -12.35 4.94
N PRO A 38 13.79 -13.13 5.22
CA PRO A 38 15.09 -12.96 4.55
C PRO A 38 15.01 -13.43 3.09
N GLY A 39 15.88 -12.86 2.25
CA GLY A 39 16.00 -13.27 0.84
C GLY A 39 14.95 -12.63 -0.06
N THR A 40 14.70 -13.24 -1.20
CA THR A 40 13.72 -12.77 -2.19
C THR A 40 12.30 -13.11 -1.79
N VAL A 41 11.38 -12.27 -2.22
CA VAL A 41 9.92 -12.45 -2.07
C VAL A 41 9.32 -12.75 -3.44
N THR A 42 8.55 -13.81 -3.55
CA THR A 42 7.85 -14.19 -4.78
C THR A 42 6.46 -13.56 -4.79
N SER A 43 6.13 -12.84 -5.86
CA SER A 43 4.80 -12.26 -6.08
C SER A 43 3.76 -13.33 -6.48
N GLU A 44 2.51 -12.92 -6.66
CA GLU A 44 1.41 -13.83 -7.04
C GLU A 44 1.62 -14.44 -8.44
N CYS A 45 2.21 -13.71 -9.39
CA CYS A 45 2.54 -14.22 -10.72
C CYS A 45 3.93 -14.88 -10.82
N GLY A 46 4.69 -14.96 -9.73
CA GLY A 46 5.99 -15.64 -9.69
C GLY A 46 7.21 -14.73 -9.89
N LEU A 47 7.04 -13.40 -9.94
CA LEU A 47 8.18 -12.48 -9.98
C LEU A 47 8.97 -12.53 -8.67
N LEU A 48 10.29 -12.61 -8.78
CA LEU A 48 11.20 -12.58 -7.64
C LEU A 48 11.63 -11.12 -7.37
N MET A 49 11.31 -10.63 -6.17
CA MET A 49 11.67 -9.29 -5.75
C MET A 49 12.58 -9.33 -4.53
N GLN A 50 13.67 -8.56 -4.61
CA GLN A 50 14.65 -8.45 -3.53
C GLN A 50 14.34 -7.27 -2.63
N PRO A 51 13.96 -7.48 -1.35
CA PRO A 51 13.90 -6.40 -0.36
C PRO A 51 15.28 -5.75 -0.19
N THR A 52 15.30 -4.41 -0.18
CA THR A 52 16.56 -3.65 -0.10
C THR A 52 16.84 -3.12 1.31
N ILE A 53 15.81 -3.06 2.17
CA ILE A 53 15.97 -2.61 3.55
C ILE A 53 15.44 -3.67 4.53
N LYS A 54 16.16 -3.84 5.64
CA LYS A 54 15.72 -4.69 6.76
C LYS A 54 14.78 -3.91 7.67
N MET A 55 13.70 -4.52 8.13
CA MET A 55 12.72 -3.87 9.01
C MET A 55 13.33 -3.20 10.24
N LYS A 56 14.37 -3.79 10.85
CA LYS A 56 15.06 -3.21 12.02
C LYS A 56 15.76 -1.87 11.75
N ASN A 57 15.99 -1.54 10.47
CA ASN A 57 16.65 -0.31 10.04
C ASN A 57 15.64 0.77 9.58
N ILE A 58 14.33 0.51 9.73
CA ILE A 58 13.29 1.44 9.35
C ILE A 58 13.02 2.39 10.51
N SER A 59 13.28 3.67 10.29
CA SER A 59 12.84 4.77 11.13
C SER A 59 11.70 5.48 10.39
N PRO A 60 10.44 5.40 10.86
CA PRO A 60 9.28 5.90 10.10
C PRO A 60 9.41 7.34 9.62
N ILE A 61 10.02 8.22 10.42
CA ILE A 61 10.19 9.65 10.12
C ILE A 61 11.06 9.91 8.86
N ASP A 62 11.84 8.91 8.42
CA ASP A 62 12.67 9.03 7.22
C ASP A 62 11.91 8.84 5.92
N TYR A 63 10.60 8.54 6.00
CA TYR A 63 9.78 8.15 4.85
C TYR A 63 8.55 9.04 4.69
N GLU A 64 8.21 9.33 3.44
CA GLU A 64 7.02 10.12 3.10
C GLU A 64 5.75 9.27 3.08
N MET A 65 5.89 7.98 2.78
CA MET A 65 4.77 7.05 2.65
C MET A 65 5.20 5.61 2.84
N LEU A 66 4.27 4.79 3.33
CA LEU A 66 4.32 3.34 3.32
C LEU A 66 3.20 2.79 2.42
N ILE A 67 3.55 1.90 1.47
CA ILE A 67 2.62 1.25 0.53
C ILE A 67 2.51 -0.23 0.89
N ILE A 68 1.27 -0.75 0.91
CA ILE A 68 0.93 -2.13 1.25
C ILE A 68 0.06 -2.71 0.13
N PRO A 69 0.58 -3.64 -0.69
CA PRO A 69 -0.23 -4.37 -1.66
C PRO A 69 -1.18 -5.35 -0.98
N GLY A 70 -2.18 -5.78 -1.72
CA GLY A 70 -2.92 -6.98 -1.42
C GLY A 70 -2.18 -8.24 -1.87
N GLY A 71 -2.85 -9.38 -1.81
CA GLY A 71 -2.32 -10.66 -2.23
C GLY A 71 -2.86 -11.82 -1.39
N LYS A 72 -2.62 -13.06 -1.85
CA LYS A 72 -3.19 -14.27 -1.23
C LYS A 72 -2.86 -14.43 0.25
N GLN A 73 -1.69 -13.97 0.68
CA GLN A 73 -1.25 -14.10 2.07
C GLN A 73 -1.47 -12.83 2.94
N ALA A 74 -2.26 -11.86 2.49
CA ALA A 74 -2.56 -10.65 3.29
C ALA A 74 -3.15 -11.00 4.66
N PHE A 75 -4.02 -12.00 4.72
CA PHE A 75 -4.67 -12.45 5.97
C PHE A 75 -3.71 -13.05 6.99
N THR A 76 -2.55 -13.53 6.58
CA THR A 76 -1.54 -14.13 7.48
C THR A 76 -0.57 -13.10 8.04
N GLN A 77 -0.62 -11.86 7.57
CA GLN A 77 0.30 -10.78 7.95
C GLN A 77 -0.07 -10.19 9.32
N GLY A 78 0.24 -10.92 10.39
CA GLY A 78 -0.06 -10.54 11.77
C GLY A 78 1.16 -10.49 12.70
N ASN A 79 2.37 -10.39 12.15
CA ASN A 79 3.58 -10.31 12.95
C ASN A 79 3.56 -9.06 13.85
N PRO A 80 3.72 -9.20 15.20
CA PRO A 80 3.62 -8.06 16.12
C PRO A 80 4.57 -6.90 15.81
N ARG A 81 5.77 -7.18 15.31
CA ARG A 81 6.73 -6.13 14.93
C ARG A 81 6.27 -5.33 13.72
N LEU A 82 5.64 -6.00 12.72
CA LEU A 82 5.02 -5.32 11.58
C LEU A 82 3.87 -4.44 12.04
N LEU A 83 2.95 -5.00 12.82
CA LEU A 83 1.79 -4.27 13.33
C LEU A 83 2.22 -3.05 14.15
N HIS A 84 3.23 -3.19 14.99
CA HIS A 84 3.80 -2.08 15.73
C HIS A 84 4.41 -1.02 14.82
N LEU A 85 5.18 -1.41 13.79
CA LEU A 85 5.75 -0.49 12.81
C LEU A 85 4.64 0.34 12.13
N LEU A 86 3.55 -0.31 11.69
CA LEU A 86 2.40 0.35 11.08
C LEU A 86 1.74 1.35 12.04
N GLN A 87 1.58 0.98 13.32
CA GLN A 87 1.06 1.86 14.36
C GLN A 87 1.95 3.10 14.56
N VAL A 88 3.28 2.95 14.48
CA VAL A 88 4.19 4.10 14.55
C VAL A 88 4.00 5.01 13.34
N PHE A 89 3.96 4.48 12.11
CA PHE A 89 3.67 5.28 10.91
C PHE A 89 2.36 6.08 11.07
N ASN A 90 1.32 5.44 11.58
CA ASN A 90 0.03 6.10 11.79
C ASN A 90 0.09 7.20 12.87
N ARG A 91 0.74 6.92 14.00
CA ARG A 91 0.90 7.88 15.11
C ARG A 91 1.69 9.11 14.71
N GLU A 92 2.75 8.92 13.93
CA GLU A 92 3.59 10.02 13.37
C GLU A 92 2.92 10.72 12.17
N ASN A 93 1.66 10.37 11.87
CA ASN A 93 0.87 10.94 10.77
C ASN A 93 1.56 10.81 9.39
N ILE A 94 2.41 9.81 9.21
CA ILE A 94 3.05 9.51 7.93
C ILE A 94 2.03 8.81 7.04
N LYS A 95 2.03 9.14 5.75
CA LYS A 95 1.07 8.58 4.79
C LYS A 95 1.18 7.05 4.70
N ILE A 96 0.04 6.38 4.74
CA ILE A 96 -0.06 4.92 4.57
C ILE A 96 -1.08 4.67 3.47
N ALA A 97 -0.69 3.91 2.47
CA ALA A 97 -1.55 3.52 1.36
C ALA A 97 -1.66 2.00 1.28
N ALA A 98 -2.88 1.46 1.24
CA ALA A 98 -3.13 0.03 1.10
C ALA A 98 -4.14 -0.25 0.00
N ILE A 99 -3.92 -1.30 -0.77
CA ILE A 99 -4.79 -1.66 -1.90
C ILE A 99 -5.26 -3.11 -1.77
N GLY A 100 -6.44 -3.37 -2.31
CA GLY A 100 -7.03 -4.71 -2.29
C GLY A 100 -7.32 -5.19 -0.86
N ASN A 101 -6.99 -6.43 -0.59
CA ASN A 101 -7.06 -7.00 0.76
C ASN A 101 -5.86 -6.63 1.65
N GLY A 102 -4.89 -5.83 1.14
CA GLY A 102 -3.83 -5.24 1.97
C GLY A 102 -4.36 -4.37 3.11
N ALA A 103 -5.56 -3.79 2.97
CA ALA A 103 -6.23 -3.04 4.04
C ALA A 103 -6.54 -3.91 5.29
N VAL A 104 -6.63 -5.24 5.15
CA VAL A 104 -6.79 -6.17 6.28
C VAL A 104 -5.59 -6.07 7.23
N ILE A 105 -4.38 -5.86 6.70
CA ILE A 105 -3.17 -5.70 7.50
C ILE A 105 -3.26 -4.45 8.37
N LEU A 106 -3.82 -3.35 7.83
CA LEU A 106 -4.10 -2.12 8.60
C LEU A 106 -5.15 -2.36 9.67
N GLY A 107 -6.19 -3.13 9.35
CA GLY A 107 -7.22 -3.53 10.30
C GLY A 107 -6.63 -4.30 11.49
N ARG A 108 -5.77 -5.28 11.23
CA ARG A 108 -5.05 -6.05 12.26
C ARG A 108 -4.16 -5.18 13.14
N ALA A 109 -3.60 -4.11 12.59
CA ALA A 109 -2.84 -3.12 13.36
C ALA A 109 -3.73 -2.14 14.15
N GLY A 110 -5.07 -2.25 14.04
CA GLY A 110 -6.02 -1.35 14.71
C GLY A 110 -6.09 0.06 14.09
N ILE A 111 -5.47 0.27 12.92
CA ILE A 111 -5.35 1.59 12.28
C ILE A 111 -6.69 2.03 11.67
N LEU A 112 -7.54 1.08 11.29
CA LEU A 112 -8.84 1.37 10.68
C LEU A 112 -9.93 1.73 11.73
N ASN A 113 -9.65 1.61 13.02
CA ASN A 113 -10.62 1.93 14.07
C ASN A 113 -11.08 3.39 13.97
N GLY A 114 -12.39 3.59 13.78
CA GLY A 114 -12.99 4.91 13.61
C GLY A 114 -12.59 5.66 12.34
N ARG A 115 -12.03 4.97 11.35
CA ARG A 115 -11.60 5.53 10.07
C ARG A 115 -12.48 5.04 8.93
N SER A 116 -12.64 5.85 7.91
CA SER A 116 -13.24 5.42 6.65
C SER A 116 -12.23 4.64 5.82
N TYR A 117 -12.67 3.54 5.20
CA TYR A 117 -11.81 2.71 4.36
C TYR A 117 -12.60 1.99 3.26
N THR A 118 -11.88 1.47 2.27
CA THR A 118 -12.38 0.46 1.34
C THR A 118 -11.42 -0.75 1.29
N VAL A 119 -11.92 -1.89 0.86
CA VAL A 119 -11.16 -3.14 0.79
C VAL A 119 -11.78 -4.05 -0.26
N SER A 120 -10.99 -4.89 -0.93
CA SER A 120 -11.49 -5.97 -1.79
C SER A 120 -11.50 -7.27 -1.01
N LEU A 121 -12.68 -7.72 -0.62
CA LEU A 121 -12.91 -8.98 0.06
C LEU A 121 -14.15 -9.65 -0.53
N HIS A 122 -14.18 -10.98 -0.56
CA HIS A 122 -15.39 -11.76 -0.74
C HIS A 122 -16.23 -11.78 0.55
N GLU A 123 -17.50 -12.11 0.45
CA GLU A 123 -18.41 -12.07 1.62
C GLU A 123 -17.93 -12.95 2.78
N ASP A 124 -17.43 -14.15 2.47
CA ASP A 124 -16.88 -15.08 3.44
C ASP A 124 -15.59 -14.57 4.11
N GLU A 125 -14.79 -13.78 3.39
CA GLU A 125 -13.60 -13.13 3.92
C GLU A 125 -13.98 -11.98 4.85
N PHE A 126 -15.00 -11.20 4.51
CA PHE A 126 -15.55 -10.16 5.39
C PHE A 126 -15.98 -10.74 6.74
N ALA A 127 -16.69 -11.85 6.72
CA ALA A 127 -17.15 -12.52 7.94
C ALA A 127 -15.97 -12.92 8.84
N LYS A 128 -14.85 -13.38 8.26
CA LYS A 128 -13.65 -13.80 8.99
C LYS A 128 -12.81 -12.64 9.52
N THR A 129 -12.91 -11.48 8.90
CA THR A 129 -12.05 -10.30 9.19
C THR A 129 -12.78 -9.19 9.92
N ASN A 130 -14.06 -9.33 10.17
CA ASN A 130 -14.94 -8.29 10.76
C ASN A 130 -14.39 -7.72 12.07
N SER A 131 -13.77 -8.54 12.92
CA SER A 131 -13.15 -8.08 14.17
C SER A 131 -11.93 -7.16 13.98
N TRP A 132 -11.31 -7.18 12.80
CA TRP A 132 -10.14 -6.34 12.48
C TRP A 132 -10.53 -5.09 11.72
N LEU A 133 -11.63 -5.13 10.97
CA LEU A 133 -12.09 -4.04 10.12
C LEU A 133 -13.08 -3.13 10.87
N ASN A 134 -12.68 -2.69 12.06
CA ASN A 134 -13.51 -1.88 12.98
C ASN A 134 -13.52 -0.39 12.60
N GLY A 135 -13.87 -0.09 11.35
CA GLY A 135 -14.03 1.24 10.80
C GLY A 135 -15.28 1.37 9.96
N THR A 136 -15.43 2.48 9.24
CA THR A 136 -16.57 2.72 8.34
C THR A 136 -16.21 2.29 6.92
N TYR A 137 -16.65 1.11 6.51
CA TYR A 137 -16.49 0.65 5.14
C TYR A 137 -17.26 1.52 4.17
N GLN A 138 -16.61 1.91 3.07
CA GLN A 138 -17.22 2.62 1.96
C GLN A 138 -17.06 1.82 0.66
N SER A 139 -18.18 1.62 -0.06
CA SER A 139 -18.19 0.95 -1.36
C SER A 139 -17.70 1.88 -2.48
N LYS A 140 -16.52 2.47 -2.29
CA LYS A 140 -15.84 3.33 -3.27
C LYS A 140 -14.58 2.64 -3.78
N GLN A 141 -14.12 3.02 -4.95
CA GLN A 141 -12.88 2.50 -5.50
C GLN A 141 -11.67 2.94 -4.68
N ILE A 142 -11.68 4.20 -4.21
CA ILE A 142 -10.65 4.81 -3.37
C ILE A 142 -11.33 5.53 -2.21
N VAL A 143 -10.76 5.40 -1.04
CA VAL A 143 -11.16 6.12 0.17
C VAL A 143 -9.94 6.73 0.82
N GLU A 144 -10.02 8.02 1.08
CA GLU A 144 -9.02 8.80 1.79
C GLU A 144 -9.57 9.23 3.14
N ASP A 145 -8.78 9.01 4.19
CA ASP A 145 -9.09 9.47 5.54
C ASP A 145 -7.79 9.87 6.24
N LYS A 146 -7.59 11.20 6.43
CA LYS A 146 -6.37 11.79 7.01
C LYS A 146 -5.10 11.31 6.28
N ASN A 147 -4.22 10.58 6.98
CA ASN A 147 -3.00 10.01 6.42
C ASN A 147 -3.19 8.68 5.71
N LEU A 148 -4.40 8.10 5.73
CA LEU A 148 -4.69 6.82 5.08
C LEU A 148 -5.24 7.01 3.67
N LEU A 149 -4.84 6.12 2.77
CA LEU A 149 -5.42 5.88 1.47
C LEU A 149 -5.70 4.39 1.35
N THR A 150 -6.93 4.00 1.06
CA THR A 150 -7.28 2.61 0.77
C THR A 150 -7.96 2.51 -0.58
N ALA A 151 -7.74 1.43 -1.31
CA ALA A 151 -8.30 1.23 -2.65
C ALA A 151 -8.78 -0.20 -2.87
N LYS A 152 -9.71 -0.37 -3.80
CA LYS A 152 -10.10 -1.68 -4.35
C LYS A 152 -8.99 -2.25 -5.23
N SER A 153 -8.83 -3.57 -5.30
CA SER A 153 -7.82 -4.24 -6.12
C SER A 153 -7.81 -3.78 -7.57
N HIS A 154 -8.99 -3.67 -8.18
CA HIS A 154 -9.13 -3.28 -9.59
C HIS A 154 -8.87 -1.78 -9.84
N ALA A 155 -8.79 -0.96 -8.80
CA ALA A 155 -8.51 0.47 -8.89
C ALA A 155 -7.00 0.79 -8.86
N TYR A 156 -6.13 -0.14 -9.25
CA TYR A 156 -4.67 0.01 -9.13
C TYR A 156 -4.09 1.16 -9.95
N ILE A 157 -4.70 1.53 -11.07
CA ILE A 157 -4.30 2.72 -11.85
C ILE A 157 -4.66 3.99 -11.07
N ASP A 158 -5.90 4.13 -10.64
CA ASP A 158 -6.36 5.30 -9.88
C ASP A 158 -5.62 5.39 -8.53
N PHE A 159 -5.29 4.27 -7.90
CA PHE A 159 -4.45 4.23 -6.70
C PHE A 159 -3.07 4.81 -6.96
N GLY A 160 -2.42 4.42 -8.05
CA GLY A 160 -1.12 4.96 -8.45
C GLY A 160 -1.19 6.46 -8.78
N LEU A 161 -2.22 6.89 -9.52
CA LEU A 161 -2.45 8.30 -9.85
C LEU A 161 -2.68 9.14 -8.59
N THR A 162 -3.52 8.68 -7.67
CA THR A 162 -3.80 9.37 -6.41
C THR A 162 -2.53 9.51 -5.55
N ILE A 163 -1.71 8.47 -5.48
CA ILE A 163 -0.41 8.53 -4.77
C ILE A 163 0.53 9.50 -5.48
N GLY A 164 0.60 9.43 -6.81
CA GLY A 164 1.42 10.33 -7.62
C GLY A 164 1.07 11.81 -7.39
N ASP A 165 -0.21 12.13 -7.35
CA ASP A 165 -0.70 13.48 -7.03
C ASP A 165 -0.32 13.89 -5.61
N ARG A 166 -0.57 13.05 -4.61
CA ARG A 166 -0.22 13.31 -3.20
C ARG A 166 1.26 13.56 -2.98
N LEU A 167 2.10 12.92 -3.77
CA LEU A 167 3.55 13.02 -3.71
C LEU A 167 4.11 14.00 -4.75
N GLN A 168 3.25 14.68 -5.52
CA GLN A 168 3.63 15.64 -6.56
C GLN A 168 4.61 15.05 -7.58
N CYS A 169 4.30 13.84 -8.07
CA CYS A 169 5.18 13.10 -8.98
C CYS A 169 5.02 13.49 -10.44
N PHE A 170 3.90 14.05 -10.84
CA PHE A 170 3.64 14.41 -12.24
C PHE A 170 4.25 15.76 -12.59
N ASP A 171 4.88 15.83 -13.77
CA ASP A 171 5.44 17.06 -14.33
C ASP A 171 4.40 17.81 -15.21
N GLY A 172 3.25 17.19 -15.46
CA GLY A 172 2.12 17.79 -16.20
C GLY A 172 0.99 16.80 -16.48
N LEU A 173 -0.09 17.32 -17.10
CA LEU A 173 -1.27 16.54 -17.45
C LEU A 173 -1.01 15.44 -18.49
N GLU A 174 -0.03 15.62 -19.36
CA GLU A 174 0.32 14.63 -20.39
C GLU A 174 0.83 13.34 -19.74
N GLU A 175 1.71 13.46 -18.77
CA GLU A 175 2.23 12.32 -18.02
C GLU A 175 1.13 11.63 -17.18
N TYR A 176 0.28 12.41 -16.52
CA TYR A 176 -0.88 11.88 -15.81
C TYR A 176 -1.80 11.10 -16.75
N ASN A 177 -2.11 11.65 -17.93
CA ASN A 177 -2.96 11.03 -18.94
C ASN A 177 -2.34 9.76 -19.53
N PHE A 178 -1.00 9.71 -19.65
CA PHE A 178 -0.29 8.51 -20.07
C PHE A 178 -0.58 7.34 -19.11
N TYR A 179 -0.39 7.52 -17.81
CA TYR A 179 -0.68 6.47 -16.84
C TYR A 179 -2.17 6.16 -16.72
N LYS A 180 -3.03 7.14 -16.95
CA LYS A 180 -4.48 6.97 -16.96
C LYS A 180 -4.97 6.19 -18.21
N GLY A 181 -4.15 6.09 -19.25
CA GLY A 181 -4.54 5.48 -20.52
C GLY A 181 -5.46 6.34 -21.36
N THR A 182 -5.40 7.67 -21.19
CA THR A 182 -6.21 8.66 -21.93
C THR A 182 -5.37 9.59 -22.78
N SER A 183 -4.06 9.35 -22.93
CA SER A 183 -3.23 10.08 -23.88
C SER A 183 -3.65 9.75 -25.30
N SER A 184 -3.84 10.76 -26.12
CA SER A 184 -3.93 10.63 -27.58
C SER A 184 -2.50 10.62 -28.13
N PHE A 185 -1.94 9.45 -28.44
CA PHE A 185 -0.80 9.32 -29.33
C PHE A 185 -1.29 9.07 -30.75
#